data_0a41a5b07d3884b78115b15f8ff2557c
#
_entry.id   0a41a5b07d3884b78115b15f8ff2557c
#
_cell.length_a   1.000
_cell.length_b   1.000
_cell.length_c   1.000
_cell.angle_alpha   90.00
_cell.angle_beta   90.00
_cell.angle_gamma   90.00
#
_symmetry.space_group_name_H-M   'P 1'
#
loop_
_entity.id
_entity.type
_entity.pdbx_description
1 polymer ?
#
loop_
_entity_poly.entity_id
_entity_poly.type
_entity_poly.pdbx_seq_one_letter_code
_entity_poly.pdbx_strand_id
1 'polypeptide(L)'
;MRVRPEGLYVVVPPFSRADKILEAIAPFRPRLLESFRKVAVRLIDFNFSIQADCFRLSLVPSRLRCFTVKEEGEEMRIYCPADTDFGRDEVQKLVRNAIVRALKRRAESFLPPLLAAWSARCGLPYRKVRITGARTRWGSCTATRTISLSCYLMLVPAHLMDYVMLHELAHTREMNHGPRFWELLDSLTDGQSHRLRAELRNFHTGF
;
A
#
# COMPACT_ATOMS: atom_id res chain seq x y z
N MET A 1 11.16 4.92 22.03
CA MET A 1 10.31 6.00 21.54
C MET A 1 9.84 5.69 20.13
N ARG A 2 8.57 5.93 19.82
CA ARG A 2 7.99 5.76 18.47
C ARG A 2 7.13 6.99 18.14
N VAL A 3 7.35 7.57 16.98
CA VAL A 3 6.54 8.67 16.46
C VAL A 3 5.39 8.06 15.65
N ARG A 4 4.16 8.50 15.90
CA ARG A 4 2.95 8.15 15.14
C ARG A 4 2.23 9.43 14.73
N PRO A 5 1.30 9.39 13.77
CA PRO A 5 0.52 10.57 13.36
C PRO A 5 -0.17 11.29 14.53
N GLU A 6 -0.68 10.52 15.46
CA GLU A 6 -1.42 11.00 16.63
C GLU A 6 -0.53 11.45 17.80
N GLY A 7 0.80 11.24 17.72
CA GLY A 7 1.71 11.71 18.77
C GLY A 7 2.96 10.85 18.96
N LEU A 8 3.70 11.20 20.02
CA LEU A 8 4.89 10.50 20.46
C LEU A 8 4.55 9.46 21.54
N TYR A 9 4.85 8.19 21.23
CA TYR A 9 4.70 7.09 22.18
C TYR A 9 6.04 6.76 22.81
N VAL A 10 6.09 6.85 24.14
CA VAL A 10 7.29 6.57 24.92
C VAL A 10 6.98 5.45 25.90
N VAL A 11 7.78 4.38 25.85
CA VAL A 11 7.74 3.31 26.84
C VAL A 11 8.70 3.68 27.95
N VAL A 12 8.21 3.79 29.18
CA VAL A 12 8.96 4.17 30.36
C VAL A 12 8.82 3.11 31.46
N PRO A 13 9.80 2.97 32.37
CA PRO A 13 9.66 2.11 33.54
C PRO A 13 8.46 2.52 34.40
N PRO A 14 7.86 1.58 35.16
CA PRO A 14 6.81 1.92 36.11
C PRO A 14 7.32 2.97 37.13
N PHE A 15 6.42 3.85 37.58
CA PHE A 15 6.67 4.93 38.51
C PHE A 15 7.62 6.05 38.01
N SER A 16 7.88 6.12 36.69
CA SER A 16 8.65 7.24 36.12
C SER A 16 7.90 8.57 36.25
N ARG A 17 8.57 9.61 36.72
CA ARG A 17 7.99 10.97 36.87
C ARG A 17 7.95 11.65 35.49
N ALA A 18 6.86 12.37 35.20
CA ALA A 18 6.64 13.03 33.90
C ALA A 18 7.70 14.10 33.60
N ASP A 19 8.12 14.87 34.62
CA ASP A 19 9.17 15.91 34.52
C ASP A 19 10.51 15.30 34.03
N LYS A 20 10.91 14.16 34.60
CA LYS A 20 12.14 13.45 34.22
C LYS A 20 12.06 12.86 32.81
N ILE A 21 10.88 12.39 32.39
CA ILE A 21 10.64 11.90 31.02
C ILE A 21 10.80 13.05 30.03
N LEU A 22 10.21 14.22 30.33
CA LEU A 22 10.29 15.40 29.47
C LEU A 22 11.73 15.92 29.36
N GLU A 23 12.47 15.99 30.47
CA GLU A 23 13.89 16.32 30.47
C GLU A 23 14.72 15.37 29.58
N ALA A 24 14.48 14.07 29.70
CA ALA A 24 15.19 13.05 28.92
C ALA A 24 14.86 13.11 27.41
N ILE A 25 13.67 13.56 27.02
CA ILE A 25 13.23 13.69 25.64
C ILE A 25 13.70 15.02 25.01
N ALA A 26 13.89 16.07 25.80
CA ALA A 26 14.23 17.41 25.33
C ALA A 26 15.39 17.47 24.32
N PRO A 27 16.51 16.76 24.52
CA PRO A 27 17.63 16.75 23.55
C PRO A 27 17.26 16.17 22.18
N PHE A 28 16.26 15.28 22.14
CA PHE A 28 15.82 14.61 20.89
C PHE A 28 14.73 15.38 20.15
N ARG A 29 14.23 16.50 20.72
CA ARG A 29 13.12 17.27 20.16
C ARG A 29 13.28 17.64 18.69
N PRO A 30 14.41 18.15 18.18
CA PRO A 30 14.57 18.48 16.77
C PRO A 30 14.37 17.26 15.86
N ARG A 31 15.01 16.14 16.22
CA ARG A 31 14.91 14.88 15.49
C ARG A 31 13.50 14.27 15.54
N LEU A 32 12.82 14.40 16.67
CA LEU A 32 11.44 13.95 16.84
C LEU A 32 10.48 14.79 16.01
N LEU A 33 10.66 16.13 15.96
CA LEU A 33 9.86 17.01 15.11
C LEU A 33 10.06 16.70 13.61
N GLU A 34 11.29 16.44 13.19
CA GLU A 34 11.55 16.01 11.80
C GLU A 34 10.87 14.68 11.50
N SER A 35 10.98 13.72 12.42
CA SER A 35 10.31 12.43 12.30
C SER A 35 8.79 12.58 12.28
N PHE A 36 8.24 13.49 13.10
CA PHE A 36 6.81 13.80 13.13
C PHE A 36 6.34 14.42 11.81
N ARG A 37 7.13 15.34 11.22
CA ARG A 37 6.82 15.90 9.90
C ARG A 37 6.81 14.83 8.79
N LYS A 38 7.68 13.83 8.87
CA LYS A 38 7.71 12.68 7.93
C LYS A 38 6.52 11.73 8.13
N VAL A 39 6.03 11.61 9.36
CA VAL A 39 4.91 10.75 9.75
C VAL A 39 3.58 11.51 9.77
N ALA A 40 3.62 12.86 9.76
CA ALA A 40 2.42 13.69 9.70
C ALA A 40 1.56 13.24 8.52
N VAL A 41 0.43 12.66 8.82
CA VAL A 41 -0.53 12.19 7.83
C VAL A 41 -0.92 13.39 6.99
N ARG A 42 -0.56 13.39 5.71
CA ARG A 42 -1.05 14.42 4.78
C ARG A 42 -2.56 14.47 4.89
N LEU A 43 -3.09 15.64 5.20
CA LEU A 43 -4.52 15.90 5.18
C LEU A 43 -5.02 15.55 3.78
N ILE A 44 -6.02 14.68 3.72
CA ILE A 44 -6.67 14.34 2.46
C ILE A 44 -7.86 15.28 2.32
N ASP A 45 -7.79 16.18 1.35
CA ASP A 45 -8.83 17.15 1.00
C ASP A 45 -9.10 17.15 -0.51
N PHE A 46 -9.80 18.13 -1.04
CA PHE A 46 -10.08 18.23 -2.48
C PHE A 46 -8.84 18.44 -3.37
N ASN A 47 -7.70 18.83 -2.80
CA ASN A 47 -6.42 18.95 -3.54
C ASN A 47 -5.67 17.62 -3.59
N PHE A 48 -6.14 16.60 -2.87
CA PHE A 48 -5.50 15.29 -2.87
C PHE A 48 -5.85 14.52 -4.14
N SER A 49 -4.82 14.00 -4.80
CA SER A 49 -4.98 13.06 -5.91
C SER A 49 -3.94 11.96 -5.84
N ILE A 50 -4.25 10.84 -6.47
CA ILE A 50 -3.30 9.75 -6.73
C ILE A 50 -3.13 9.68 -8.25
N GLN A 51 -1.87 9.69 -8.68
CA GLN A 51 -1.45 9.53 -10.07
C GLN A 51 -0.39 8.44 -10.12
N ALA A 52 -0.83 7.21 -10.33
CA ALA A 52 0.02 6.04 -10.53
C ALA A 52 -0.21 5.48 -11.95
N ASP A 53 0.70 4.63 -12.41
CA ASP A 53 0.65 4.08 -13.78
C ASP A 53 -0.68 3.39 -14.10
N CYS A 54 -1.21 2.64 -13.12
CA CYS A 54 -2.42 1.83 -13.30
C CYS A 54 -3.61 2.30 -12.46
N PHE A 55 -3.47 3.45 -11.74
CA PHE A 55 -4.50 3.94 -10.85
C PHE A 55 -4.47 5.46 -10.73
N ARG A 56 -5.60 6.07 -11.06
CA ARG A 56 -5.84 7.50 -10.85
C ARG A 56 -7.02 7.69 -9.91
N LEU A 57 -6.91 8.66 -9.02
CA LEU A 57 -8.00 8.99 -8.08
C LEU A 57 -7.98 10.47 -7.75
N SER A 58 -9.16 11.07 -7.73
CA SER A 58 -9.39 12.43 -7.22
C SER A 58 -10.60 12.51 -6.28
N LEU A 59 -10.64 13.56 -5.45
CA LEU A 59 -11.78 13.92 -4.64
C LEU A 59 -12.54 15.05 -5.35
N VAL A 60 -13.87 14.91 -5.47
CA VAL A 60 -14.73 15.87 -6.18
C VAL A 60 -15.83 16.38 -5.25
N PRO A 61 -16.03 17.70 -5.13
CA PRO A 61 -17.16 18.24 -4.38
C PRO A 61 -18.48 17.83 -5.03
N SER A 62 -19.46 17.49 -4.20
CA SER A 62 -20.75 17.01 -4.65
C SER A 62 -21.90 17.57 -3.79
N ARG A 63 -23.09 17.65 -4.39
CA ARG A 63 -24.33 17.95 -3.67
C ARG A 63 -24.89 16.74 -2.90
N LEU A 64 -24.28 15.57 -3.03
CA LEU A 64 -24.66 14.38 -2.27
C LEU A 64 -24.31 14.58 -0.79
N ARG A 65 -25.12 14.02 0.10
CA ARG A 65 -24.91 14.08 1.55
C ARG A 65 -24.01 12.95 2.08
N CYS A 66 -23.43 12.13 1.19
CA CYS A 66 -22.57 11.01 1.56
C CYS A 66 -21.41 10.87 0.59
N PHE A 67 -20.34 10.22 1.08
CA PHE A 67 -19.20 9.87 0.26
C PHE A 67 -19.54 8.72 -0.69
N THR A 68 -19.34 8.94 -1.99
CA THR A 68 -19.63 7.95 -3.03
C THR A 68 -18.41 7.74 -3.90
N VAL A 69 -18.04 6.47 -4.15
CA VAL A 69 -16.93 6.10 -5.04
C VAL A 69 -17.50 5.68 -6.38
N LYS A 70 -17.08 6.33 -7.46
CA LYS A 70 -17.44 5.98 -8.83
C LYS A 70 -16.20 5.80 -9.69
N GLU A 71 -16.29 4.95 -10.68
CA GLU A 71 -15.31 4.79 -11.74
C GLU A 71 -15.79 5.56 -12.95
N GLU A 72 -14.97 6.48 -13.43
CA GLU A 72 -15.26 7.33 -14.58
C GLU A 72 -14.08 7.28 -15.56
N GLY A 73 -14.22 6.46 -16.59
CA GLY A 73 -13.14 6.15 -17.51
C GLY A 73 -11.99 5.44 -16.81
N GLU A 74 -10.80 6.02 -16.87
CA GLU A 74 -9.60 5.48 -16.22
C GLU A 74 -9.37 5.97 -14.78
N GLU A 75 -10.24 6.84 -14.28
CA GLU A 75 -10.11 7.49 -12.98
C GLU A 75 -11.19 7.02 -11.99
N MET A 76 -10.76 6.79 -10.76
CA MET A 76 -11.68 6.61 -9.63
C MET A 76 -11.96 7.97 -8.99
N ARG A 77 -13.25 8.35 -8.86
CA ARG A 77 -13.65 9.60 -8.21
C ARG A 77 -14.36 9.33 -6.90
N ILE A 78 -13.93 10.05 -5.85
CA ILE A 78 -14.62 10.08 -4.57
C ILE A 78 -15.41 11.38 -4.50
N TYR A 79 -16.71 11.27 -4.63
CA TYR A 79 -17.64 12.39 -4.45
C TYR A 79 -17.82 12.63 -2.95
N CYS A 80 -17.50 13.83 -2.51
CA CYS A 80 -17.61 14.26 -1.12
C CYS A 80 -18.64 15.38 -1.00
N PRO A 81 -19.44 15.46 0.09
CA PRO A 81 -20.27 16.64 0.35
C PRO A 81 -19.41 17.91 0.27
N ALA A 82 -19.94 18.96 -0.39
CA ALA A 82 -19.18 20.18 -0.64
C ALA A 82 -18.77 20.92 0.65
N ASP A 83 -19.53 20.73 1.72
CA ASP A 83 -19.34 21.27 3.07
C ASP A 83 -18.50 20.36 4.00
N THR A 84 -17.79 19.38 3.43
CA THR A 84 -16.99 18.42 4.19
C THR A 84 -15.86 19.13 4.94
N ASP A 85 -15.85 19.01 6.27
CA ASP A 85 -14.73 19.44 7.12
C ASP A 85 -13.67 18.34 7.17
N PHE A 86 -12.66 18.45 6.31
CA PHE A 86 -11.54 17.51 6.24
C PHE A 86 -10.59 17.59 7.44
N GLY A 87 -10.71 18.60 8.29
CA GLY A 87 -9.94 18.70 9.54
C GLY A 87 -10.33 17.69 10.60
N ARG A 88 -11.51 17.07 10.48
CA ARG A 88 -12.01 16.09 11.45
C ARG A 88 -11.41 14.70 11.22
N ASP A 89 -10.95 14.07 12.30
CA ASP A 89 -10.35 12.72 12.26
C ASP A 89 -11.31 11.66 11.69
N GLU A 90 -12.61 11.73 12.02
CA GLU A 90 -13.61 10.80 11.50
C GLU A 90 -13.74 10.93 9.98
N VAL A 91 -13.70 12.15 9.46
CA VAL A 91 -13.76 12.43 8.02
C VAL A 91 -12.50 11.89 7.34
N GLN A 92 -11.32 12.11 7.92
CA GLN A 92 -10.08 11.54 7.41
C GLN A 92 -10.12 10.01 7.35
N LYS A 93 -10.68 9.34 8.36
CA LYS A 93 -10.88 7.88 8.35
C LYS A 93 -11.85 7.45 7.26
N LEU A 94 -12.97 8.16 7.08
CA LEU A 94 -13.95 7.88 6.03
C LEU A 94 -13.34 8.00 4.64
N VAL A 95 -12.59 9.07 4.37
CA VAL A 95 -11.94 9.30 3.06
C VAL A 95 -10.86 8.24 2.81
N ARG A 96 -10.01 7.93 3.80
CA ARG A 96 -9.02 6.85 3.67
C ARG A 96 -9.66 5.50 3.35
N ASN A 97 -10.76 5.18 4.03
CA ASN A 97 -11.52 3.96 3.76
C ASN A 97 -12.14 3.97 2.36
N ALA A 98 -12.60 5.14 1.88
CA ALA A 98 -13.10 5.29 0.52
C ALA A 98 -11.99 5.07 -0.52
N ILE A 99 -10.78 5.61 -0.30
CA ILE A 99 -9.60 5.37 -1.15
C ILE A 99 -9.27 3.88 -1.20
N VAL A 100 -9.22 3.21 -0.03
CA VAL A 100 -8.92 1.76 0.02
C VAL A 100 -9.99 0.94 -0.74
N ARG A 101 -11.27 1.32 -0.63
CA ARG A 101 -12.35 0.68 -1.42
C ARG A 101 -12.17 0.89 -2.91
N ALA A 102 -11.79 2.11 -3.33
CA ALA A 102 -11.51 2.42 -4.73
C ALA A 102 -10.33 1.58 -5.27
N LEU A 103 -9.22 1.53 -4.52
CA LEU A 103 -8.07 0.69 -4.84
C LEU A 103 -8.46 -0.78 -4.97
N LYS A 104 -9.23 -1.31 -4.00
CA LYS A 104 -9.66 -2.71 -4.00
C LYS A 104 -10.55 -3.02 -5.21
N ARG A 105 -11.52 -2.16 -5.50
CA ARG A 105 -12.41 -2.32 -6.66
C ARG A 105 -11.62 -2.37 -7.97
N ARG A 106 -10.69 -1.43 -8.17
CA ARG A 106 -9.84 -1.40 -9.37
C ARG A 106 -8.90 -2.61 -9.43
N ALA A 107 -8.30 -2.99 -8.30
CA ALA A 107 -7.43 -4.16 -8.21
C ALA A 107 -8.16 -5.46 -8.54
N GLU A 108 -9.41 -5.62 -8.12
CA GLU A 108 -10.25 -6.80 -8.40
C GLU A 108 -10.55 -6.98 -9.90
N SER A 109 -10.63 -5.89 -10.67
CA SER A 109 -10.81 -5.95 -12.13
C SER A 109 -9.49 -6.03 -12.90
N PHE A 110 -8.41 -5.44 -12.39
CA PHE A 110 -7.15 -5.27 -13.12
C PHE A 110 -6.12 -6.37 -12.85
N LEU A 111 -5.88 -6.74 -11.59
CA LEU A 111 -4.78 -7.64 -11.24
C LEU A 111 -5.02 -9.11 -11.64
N PRO A 112 -6.24 -9.70 -11.53
CA PRO A 112 -6.44 -11.09 -11.88
C PRO A 112 -6.17 -11.41 -13.35
N PRO A 113 -6.65 -10.66 -14.35
CA PRO A 113 -6.33 -10.93 -15.76
C PRO A 113 -4.84 -10.75 -16.07
N LEU A 114 -4.17 -9.79 -15.45
CA LEU A 114 -2.74 -9.59 -15.62
C LEU A 114 -1.93 -10.77 -15.03
N LEU A 115 -2.30 -11.24 -13.83
CA LEU A 115 -1.68 -12.44 -13.24
C LEU A 115 -1.91 -13.68 -14.10
N ALA A 116 -3.10 -13.84 -14.70
CA ALA A 116 -3.40 -14.95 -15.59
C ALA A 116 -2.54 -14.90 -16.86
N ALA A 117 -2.32 -13.74 -17.44
CA ALA A 117 -1.44 -13.55 -18.59
C ALA A 117 0.01 -13.94 -18.26
N TRP A 118 0.54 -13.49 -17.11
CA TRP A 118 1.87 -13.90 -16.64
C TRP A 118 1.95 -15.40 -16.36
N SER A 119 0.96 -15.98 -15.71
CA SER A 119 0.88 -17.43 -15.44
C SER A 119 0.95 -18.25 -16.74
N ALA A 120 0.19 -17.88 -17.76
CA ALA A 120 0.20 -18.53 -19.06
C ALA A 120 1.56 -18.39 -19.78
N ARG A 121 2.12 -17.18 -19.76
CA ARG A 121 3.42 -16.88 -20.40
C ARG A 121 4.58 -17.67 -19.77
N CYS A 122 4.57 -17.81 -18.44
CA CYS A 122 5.65 -18.45 -17.68
C CYS A 122 5.43 -19.95 -17.47
N GLY A 123 4.27 -20.50 -17.81
CA GLY A 123 3.92 -21.90 -17.53
C GLY A 123 3.84 -22.22 -16.04
N LEU A 124 3.47 -21.26 -15.20
CA LEU A 124 3.36 -21.38 -13.75
C LEU A 124 1.89 -21.31 -13.31
N PRO A 125 1.14 -22.43 -13.31
CA PRO A 125 -0.28 -22.43 -12.99
C PRO A 125 -0.52 -22.18 -11.48
N TYR A 126 -1.55 -21.40 -11.18
CA TYR A 126 -2.07 -21.18 -9.84
C TYR A 126 -3.53 -21.66 -9.74
N ARG A 127 -4.00 -21.88 -8.52
CA ARG A 127 -5.37 -22.38 -8.28
C ARG A 127 -6.39 -21.25 -8.20
N LYS A 128 -6.06 -20.17 -7.48
CA LYS A 128 -6.96 -19.06 -7.19
C LYS A 128 -6.16 -17.80 -6.91
N VAL A 129 -6.71 -16.65 -7.30
CA VAL A 129 -6.23 -15.34 -6.89
C VAL A 129 -7.24 -14.64 -5.97
N ARG A 130 -6.76 -13.88 -5.00
CA ARG A 130 -7.56 -13.06 -4.09
C ARG A 130 -6.95 -11.68 -3.97
N ILE A 131 -7.79 -10.64 -3.95
CA ILE A 131 -7.35 -9.28 -3.67
C ILE A 131 -7.59 -8.97 -2.19
N THR A 132 -6.56 -8.45 -1.54
CA THR A 132 -6.56 -8.14 -0.10
C THR A 132 -6.22 -6.67 0.14
N GLY A 133 -6.55 -6.15 1.32
CA GLY A 133 -6.14 -4.82 1.78
C GLY A 133 -4.87 -4.85 2.64
N ALA A 134 -4.02 -5.87 2.52
CA ALA A 134 -2.80 -5.99 3.31
C ALA A 134 -1.82 -4.85 3.00
N ARG A 135 -1.32 -4.17 4.06
CA ARG A 135 -0.34 -3.06 3.95
C ARG A 135 1.10 -3.52 4.21
N THR A 136 1.28 -4.69 4.81
CA THR A 136 2.58 -5.21 5.25
C THR A 136 3.26 -6.11 4.23
N ARG A 137 2.54 -6.52 3.18
CA ARG A 137 3.03 -7.38 2.11
C ARG A 137 2.31 -7.09 0.80
N TRP A 138 3.03 -7.17 -0.31
CA TRP A 138 2.51 -6.94 -1.64
C TRP A 138 1.76 -8.15 -2.20
N GLY A 139 2.23 -9.35 -1.86
CA GLY A 139 1.63 -10.61 -2.26
C GLY A 139 1.92 -11.73 -1.26
N SER A 140 1.33 -12.90 -1.50
CA SER A 140 1.66 -14.17 -0.87
C SER A 140 1.10 -15.33 -1.68
N CYS A 141 1.83 -16.45 -1.72
CA CYS A 141 1.36 -17.70 -2.29
C CYS A 141 1.30 -18.78 -1.20
N THR A 142 0.25 -19.60 -1.21
CA THR A 142 0.12 -20.73 -0.28
C THR A 142 0.58 -22.02 -0.94
N ALA A 143 0.86 -23.07 -0.12
CA ALA A 143 1.16 -24.42 -0.61
C ALA A 143 0.07 -25.00 -1.52
N THR A 144 -1.18 -24.54 -1.39
CA THR A 144 -2.29 -24.91 -2.29
C THR A 144 -2.35 -24.04 -3.55
N ARG A 145 -1.29 -23.27 -3.86
CA ARG A 145 -1.19 -22.38 -5.03
C ARG A 145 -2.30 -21.32 -5.08
N THR A 146 -2.77 -20.86 -3.92
CA THR A 146 -3.64 -19.69 -3.85
C THR A 146 -2.78 -18.45 -3.68
N ILE A 147 -2.86 -17.54 -4.65
CA ILE A 147 -2.12 -16.27 -4.64
C ILE A 147 -3.03 -15.18 -4.07
N SER A 148 -2.51 -14.42 -3.11
CA SER A 148 -3.16 -13.21 -2.59
C SER A 148 -2.33 -12.00 -3.00
N LEU A 149 -2.95 -10.99 -3.62
CA LEU A 149 -2.31 -9.75 -4.02
C LEU A 149 -2.90 -8.58 -3.22
N SER A 150 -2.06 -7.66 -2.80
CA SER A 150 -2.53 -6.44 -2.14
C SER A 150 -3.13 -5.47 -3.16
N CYS A 151 -4.26 -4.83 -2.82
CA CYS A 151 -4.81 -3.76 -3.65
C CYS A 151 -3.87 -2.55 -3.76
N TYR A 152 -2.93 -2.40 -2.83
CA TYR A 152 -1.90 -1.35 -2.89
C TYR A 152 -0.89 -1.54 -4.02
N LEU A 153 -0.86 -2.70 -4.70
CA LEU A 153 -0.11 -2.89 -5.94
C LEU A 153 -0.55 -1.93 -7.05
N MET A 154 -1.78 -1.43 -7.00
CA MET A 154 -2.26 -0.41 -7.93
C MET A 154 -1.50 0.92 -7.85
N LEU A 155 -0.74 1.15 -6.78
CA LEU A 155 0.08 2.35 -6.55
C LEU A 155 1.54 2.18 -6.95
N VAL A 156 1.94 0.93 -7.23
CA VAL A 156 3.32 0.56 -7.54
C VAL A 156 3.55 0.74 -9.04
N PRO A 157 4.74 1.21 -9.48
CA PRO A 157 5.12 1.22 -10.89
C PRO A 157 4.89 -0.14 -11.57
N ALA A 158 4.47 -0.13 -12.82
CA ALA A 158 4.06 -1.34 -13.56
C ALA A 158 5.13 -2.44 -13.52
N HIS A 159 6.41 -2.11 -13.71
CA HIS A 159 7.50 -3.09 -13.67
C HIS A 159 7.70 -3.76 -12.29
N LEU A 160 7.42 -3.04 -11.20
CA LEU A 160 7.46 -3.62 -9.86
C LEU A 160 6.20 -4.43 -9.55
N MET A 161 5.05 -4.06 -10.11
CA MET A 161 3.83 -4.86 -10.05
C MET A 161 4.04 -6.21 -10.74
N ASP A 162 4.61 -6.21 -11.94
CA ASP A 162 4.98 -7.44 -12.68
C ASP A 162 5.95 -8.30 -11.87
N TYR A 163 6.97 -7.67 -11.27
CA TYR A 163 7.90 -8.37 -10.38
C TYR A 163 7.19 -9.08 -9.23
N VAL A 164 6.24 -8.44 -8.55
CA VAL A 164 5.48 -9.09 -7.47
C VAL A 164 4.66 -10.26 -7.99
N MET A 165 4.02 -10.13 -9.14
CA MET A 165 3.26 -11.23 -9.76
C MET A 165 4.16 -12.41 -10.11
N LEU A 166 5.31 -12.17 -10.71
CA LEU A 166 6.29 -13.21 -11.04
C LEU A 166 6.86 -13.87 -9.77
N HIS A 167 7.09 -13.10 -8.70
CA HIS A 167 7.51 -13.61 -7.40
C HIS A 167 6.48 -14.57 -6.80
N GLU A 168 5.20 -14.21 -6.80
CA GLU A 168 4.13 -15.06 -6.28
C GLU A 168 3.86 -16.28 -7.18
N LEU A 169 4.03 -16.14 -8.49
CA LEU A 169 3.97 -17.27 -9.41
C LEU A 169 5.15 -18.23 -9.23
N ALA A 170 6.37 -17.74 -8.99
CA ALA A 170 7.52 -18.59 -8.68
C ALA A 170 7.27 -19.45 -7.45
N HIS A 171 6.55 -18.94 -6.44
CA HIS A 171 6.14 -19.71 -5.27
C HIS A 171 5.15 -20.84 -5.56
N THR A 172 4.50 -20.87 -6.71
CA THR A 172 3.69 -22.05 -7.09
C THR A 172 4.53 -23.28 -7.37
N ARG A 173 5.84 -23.09 -7.62
CA ARG A 173 6.81 -24.15 -7.92
C ARG A 173 7.85 -24.30 -6.80
N GLU A 174 8.41 -23.19 -6.32
CA GLU A 174 9.46 -23.15 -5.29
C GLU A 174 8.96 -22.35 -4.09
N MET A 175 8.47 -23.04 -3.05
CA MET A 175 7.82 -22.41 -1.89
C MET A 175 8.78 -21.59 -1.02
N ASN A 176 10.05 -21.95 -0.97
CA ASN A 176 11.07 -21.33 -0.12
C ASN A 176 12.01 -20.47 -0.98
N HIS A 177 12.48 -19.36 -0.43
CA HIS A 177 13.45 -18.45 -1.08
C HIS A 177 14.88 -19.04 -1.10
N GLY A 178 15.02 -20.34 -1.46
CA GLY A 178 16.30 -21.00 -1.67
C GLY A 178 16.91 -20.69 -3.05
N PRO A 179 18.08 -21.29 -3.37
CA PRO A 179 18.76 -21.06 -4.67
C PRO A 179 17.84 -21.31 -5.87
N ARG A 180 17.07 -22.39 -5.88
CA ARG A 180 16.14 -22.73 -6.98
C ARG A 180 15.06 -21.67 -7.21
N PHE A 181 14.56 -21.06 -6.12
CA PHE A 181 13.60 -19.97 -6.22
C PHE A 181 14.22 -18.77 -6.94
N TRP A 182 15.43 -18.37 -6.54
CA TRP A 182 16.11 -17.21 -7.13
C TRP A 182 16.52 -17.47 -8.56
N GLU A 183 17.01 -18.66 -8.90
CA GLU A 183 17.29 -19.09 -10.29
C GLU A 183 16.02 -19.01 -11.16
N LEU A 184 14.90 -19.53 -10.65
CA LEU A 184 13.62 -19.43 -11.35
C LEU A 184 13.19 -17.97 -11.51
N LEU A 185 13.20 -17.18 -10.45
CA LEU A 185 12.76 -15.78 -10.51
C LEU A 185 13.67 -14.94 -11.41
N ASP A 186 14.99 -15.17 -11.41
CA ASP A 186 15.93 -14.53 -12.33
C ASP A 186 15.65 -14.87 -13.78
N SER A 187 15.31 -16.12 -14.08
CA SER A 187 14.90 -16.51 -15.45
C SER A 187 13.62 -15.82 -15.93
N LEU A 188 12.74 -15.41 -14.99
CA LEU A 188 11.49 -14.70 -15.29
C LEU A 188 11.64 -13.17 -15.34
N THR A 189 12.75 -12.65 -14.81
CA THR A 189 13.00 -11.21 -14.67
C THR A 189 14.28 -10.75 -15.36
N ASP A 190 14.76 -11.52 -16.35
CA ASP A 190 15.98 -11.25 -17.11
C ASP A 190 17.20 -10.96 -16.20
N GLY A 191 17.36 -11.74 -15.11
CA GLY A 191 18.44 -11.60 -14.13
C GLY A 191 18.31 -10.41 -13.16
N GLN A 192 17.15 -9.74 -13.12
CA GLN A 192 16.97 -8.50 -12.37
C GLN A 192 16.25 -8.68 -11.02
N SER A 193 16.01 -9.91 -10.57
CA SER A 193 15.18 -10.18 -9.38
C SER A 193 15.65 -9.42 -8.13
N HIS A 194 16.95 -9.41 -7.87
CA HIS A 194 17.52 -8.73 -6.70
C HIS A 194 17.42 -7.21 -6.79
N ARG A 195 17.61 -6.63 -7.99
CA ARG A 195 17.46 -5.18 -8.23
C ARG A 195 16.02 -4.75 -8.00
N LEU A 196 15.06 -5.45 -8.61
CA LEU A 196 13.63 -5.17 -8.48
C LEU A 196 13.15 -5.33 -7.02
N ARG A 197 13.68 -6.34 -6.31
CA ARG A 197 13.43 -6.51 -4.87
C ARG A 197 13.91 -5.33 -4.05
N ALA A 198 15.11 -4.83 -4.32
CA ALA A 198 15.66 -3.68 -3.62
C ALA A 198 14.86 -2.40 -3.89
N GLU A 199 14.46 -2.18 -5.15
CA GLU A 199 13.61 -1.07 -5.56
C GLU A 199 12.24 -1.11 -4.86
N LEU A 200 11.58 -2.27 -4.89
CA LEU A 200 10.27 -2.48 -4.23
C LEU A 200 10.34 -2.26 -2.71
N ARG A 201 11.45 -2.63 -2.06
CA ARG A 201 11.64 -2.41 -0.60
C ARG A 201 11.65 -0.93 -0.23
N ASN A 202 12.16 -0.09 -1.12
CA ASN A 202 12.24 1.36 -0.93
C ASN A 202 10.96 2.09 -1.35
N PHE A 203 10.00 1.37 -1.95
CA PHE A 203 8.75 1.97 -2.39
C PHE A 203 7.78 2.17 -1.23
N HIS A 204 7.20 3.37 -1.14
CA HIS A 204 6.21 3.75 -0.14
C HIS A 204 4.95 4.28 -0.81
N THR A 205 3.78 3.83 -0.37
CA THR A 205 2.48 4.17 -0.98
C THR A 205 2.02 5.62 -0.78
N GLY A 206 2.68 6.41 0.06
CA GLY A 206 2.51 7.87 0.17
C GLY A 206 1.26 8.36 0.94
N PHE A 207 0.36 7.49 1.45
CA PHE A 207 -0.80 7.93 2.25
C PHE A 207 -1.18 6.94 3.36
#